data_2a6dd2fb7a7e56e218646d4981610d66
#
_entry.id   2a6dd2fb7a7e56e218646d4981610d66
#
_cell.length_a   1.000
_cell.length_b   1.000
_cell.length_c   1.000
_cell.angle_alpha   90.00
_cell.angle_beta   90.00
_cell.angle_gamma   90.00
#
_symmetry.space_group_name_H-M   'P 1'
#
loop_
_entity.id
_entity.type
_entity.pdbx_description
1 polymer ?
#
loop_
_entity_poly.entity_id
_entity_poly.type
_entity_poly.pdbx_seq_one_letter_code
_entity_poly.pdbx_strand_id
1 'polypeptide(L)'
;THSTTKYMDGHAMAVGGAIVDSGNFDWNAHADKFPGLTTPDDSYHGIVYTERFGKGAYITKATAQLMRDLGSIPATMNSFLLNVGLETLHLRVPRHCENAVKVAKYLKNSDKVAWVNCPMLEGNKYYDLAKKYMPNGTCGVITFGLKGGRETAIKFMDSLEFITIVTHVADARSCVLHPASHTH
;
A
#
# COMPACT_ATOMS: atom_id res chain seq x y z
N THR A 1 -9.24 -0.76 -0.09
CA THR A 1 -8.47 -1.77 -0.86
C THR A 1 -7.03 -1.80 -0.42
N HIS A 2 -6.40 -2.99 -0.43
CA HIS A 2 -4.99 -3.19 -0.15
C HIS A 2 -4.31 -3.97 -1.28
N SER A 3 -3.08 -3.57 -1.62
CA SER A 3 -2.20 -4.43 -2.40
C SER A 3 -1.55 -5.44 -1.45
N THR A 4 -1.95 -6.69 -1.52
CA THR A 4 -1.32 -7.76 -0.73
C THR A 4 0.09 -8.08 -1.21
N THR A 5 0.45 -7.65 -2.42
CA THR A 5 1.78 -7.71 -3.04
C THR A 5 2.89 -7.08 -2.19
N LYS A 6 2.55 -6.15 -1.31
CA LYS A 6 3.51 -5.29 -0.61
C LYS A 6 3.84 -5.83 0.79
N TYR A 7 3.57 -5.11 1.85
CA TYR A 7 3.88 -5.53 3.23
C TYR A 7 3.29 -6.87 3.63
N MET A 8 2.11 -7.23 3.13
CA MET A 8 1.45 -8.47 3.53
C MET A 8 2.21 -9.70 3.01
N ASP A 9 2.61 -9.73 1.75
CA ASP A 9 3.54 -10.73 1.21
C ASP A 9 4.96 -10.52 1.77
N GLY A 10 5.50 -9.31 1.60
CA GLY A 10 6.77 -8.86 2.19
C GLY A 10 8.03 -9.45 1.56
N HIS A 11 7.93 -10.23 0.51
CA HIS A 11 9.05 -10.96 -0.11
C HIS A 11 9.10 -10.82 -1.64
N ALA A 12 8.24 -9.99 -2.23
CA ALA A 12 8.12 -9.80 -3.68
C ALA A 12 7.83 -11.11 -4.45
N MET A 13 7.12 -12.05 -3.85
CA MET A 13 6.86 -13.37 -4.43
C MET A 13 5.47 -13.50 -5.04
N ALA A 14 4.48 -12.74 -4.56
CA ALA A 14 3.10 -12.89 -4.98
C ALA A 14 2.44 -11.55 -5.29
N VAL A 15 1.64 -11.53 -6.34
CA VAL A 15 0.78 -10.39 -6.69
C VAL A 15 -0.64 -10.69 -6.21
N GLY A 16 -1.27 -9.71 -5.56
CA GLY A 16 -2.63 -9.86 -5.08
C GLY A 16 -3.21 -8.59 -4.50
N GLY A 17 -4.48 -8.66 -4.18
CA GLY A 17 -5.24 -7.55 -3.59
C GLY A 17 -6.28 -8.05 -2.60
N ALA A 18 -6.71 -7.15 -1.73
CA ALA A 18 -7.80 -7.37 -0.79
C ALA A 18 -8.74 -6.17 -0.78
N ILE A 19 -10.02 -6.45 -0.65
CA ILE A 19 -11.06 -5.45 -0.43
C ILE A 19 -11.56 -5.64 1.00
N VAL A 20 -11.62 -4.54 1.75
CA VAL A 20 -12.17 -4.50 3.11
C VAL A 20 -13.28 -3.48 3.14
N ASP A 21 -14.45 -3.89 3.61
CA ASP A 21 -15.60 -3.03 3.80
C ASP A 21 -16.10 -3.09 5.24
N SER A 22 -16.35 -1.95 5.84
CA SER A 22 -16.93 -1.88 7.20
C SER A 22 -18.44 -2.17 7.22
N GLY A 23 -19.09 -2.09 6.05
CA GLY A 23 -20.55 -2.15 5.92
C GLY A 23 -21.29 -0.95 6.53
N ASN A 24 -20.59 0.13 6.87
CA ASN A 24 -21.19 1.29 7.55
C ASN A 24 -21.46 2.48 6.63
N PHE A 25 -21.05 2.40 5.35
CA PHE A 25 -21.37 3.47 4.41
C PHE A 25 -22.84 3.39 3.97
N ASP A 26 -23.54 4.52 4.03
CA ASP A 26 -24.92 4.62 3.57
C ASP A 26 -24.98 4.85 2.06
N TRP A 27 -25.04 3.75 1.32
CA TRP A 27 -25.12 3.78 -0.14
C TRP A 27 -26.41 4.44 -0.63
N ASN A 28 -27.53 4.30 0.10
CA ASN A 28 -28.82 4.84 -0.28
C ASN A 28 -28.87 6.35 -0.16
N ALA A 29 -28.17 6.93 0.83
CA ALA A 29 -28.03 8.38 0.95
C ALA A 29 -27.28 9.02 -0.24
N HIS A 30 -26.59 8.20 -1.06
CA HIS A 30 -25.84 8.62 -2.23
C HIS A 30 -26.20 7.80 -3.48
N ALA A 31 -27.46 7.40 -3.60
CA ALA A 31 -27.95 6.49 -4.64
C ALA A 31 -27.67 7.00 -6.06
N ASP A 32 -27.70 8.30 -6.27
CA ASP A 32 -27.36 8.96 -7.54
C ASP A 32 -25.93 8.66 -8.03
N LYS A 33 -25.00 8.46 -7.09
CA LYS A 33 -23.59 8.13 -7.38
C LYS A 33 -23.32 6.64 -7.47
N PHE A 34 -24.16 5.83 -6.84
CA PHE A 34 -23.96 4.38 -6.73
C PHE A 34 -25.17 3.57 -7.24
N PRO A 35 -25.67 3.84 -8.46
CA PRO A 35 -26.84 3.14 -8.99
C PRO A 35 -26.63 1.63 -9.05
N GLY A 36 -25.40 1.16 -9.31
CA GLY A 36 -25.09 -0.26 -9.35
C GLY A 36 -25.33 -1.04 -8.04
N LEU A 37 -25.52 -0.36 -6.90
CA LEU A 37 -25.87 -0.98 -5.63
C LEU A 37 -27.31 -0.70 -5.20
N THR A 38 -27.90 0.38 -5.69
CA THR A 38 -29.17 0.96 -5.21
C THR A 38 -30.32 0.86 -6.19
N THR A 39 -30.09 0.33 -7.39
CA THR A 39 -31.14 0.05 -8.38
C THR A 39 -31.13 -1.44 -8.75
N PRO A 40 -32.24 -1.97 -9.36
CA PRO A 40 -32.29 -3.34 -9.81
C PRO A 40 -31.12 -3.70 -10.74
N ASP A 41 -30.52 -4.84 -10.52
CA ASP A 41 -29.40 -5.37 -11.31
C ASP A 41 -29.89 -6.56 -12.16
N ASP A 42 -30.10 -6.33 -13.45
CA ASP A 42 -30.60 -7.34 -14.40
C ASP A 42 -29.64 -8.53 -14.54
N SER A 43 -28.33 -8.32 -14.34
CA SER A 43 -27.32 -9.39 -14.39
C SER A 43 -27.36 -10.31 -13.16
N TYR A 44 -28.08 -9.91 -12.11
CA TYR A 44 -28.23 -10.69 -10.89
C TYR A 44 -29.69 -10.73 -10.41
N HIS A 45 -30.56 -11.29 -11.25
CA HIS A 45 -31.97 -11.54 -10.96
C HIS A 45 -32.83 -10.29 -10.64
N GLY A 46 -32.43 -9.10 -11.10
CA GLY A 46 -33.13 -7.85 -10.84
C GLY A 46 -33.12 -7.39 -9.38
N ILE A 47 -32.21 -7.89 -8.54
CA ILE A 47 -32.15 -7.48 -7.14
C ILE A 47 -31.53 -6.09 -6.97
N VAL A 48 -31.95 -5.41 -5.90
CA VAL A 48 -31.25 -4.22 -5.36
C VAL A 48 -30.33 -4.67 -4.24
N TYR A 49 -29.00 -4.52 -4.41
CA TYR A 49 -28.01 -5.06 -3.48
C TYR A 49 -28.15 -4.50 -2.07
N THR A 50 -28.42 -3.19 -1.94
CA THR A 50 -28.60 -2.55 -0.62
C THR A 50 -29.84 -3.06 0.11
N GLU A 51 -30.92 -3.37 -0.59
CA GLU A 51 -32.14 -3.91 0.01
C GLU A 51 -31.95 -5.39 0.41
N ARG A 52 -31.32 -6.17 -0.47
CA ARG A 52 -31.18 -7.62 -0.26
C ARG A 52 -30.11 -8.00 0.74
N PHE A 53 -28.98 -7.28 0.77
CA PHE A 53 -27.80 -7.65 1.54
C PHE A 53 -27.39 -6.62 2.60
N GLY A 54 -28.07 -5.47 2.66
CA GLY A 54 -27.82 -4.45 3.67
C GLY A 54 -26.33 -4.07 3.77
N LYS A 55 -25.73 -4.25 4.93
CA LYS A 55 -24.31 -3.95 5.18
C LYS A 55 -23.33 -4.76 4.32
N GLY A 56 -23.74 -5.90 3.81
CA GLY A 56 -22.92 -6.75 2.94
C GLY A 56 -23.05 -6.41 1.44
N ALA A 57 -23.84 -5.41 1.06
CA ALA A 57 -24.17 -5.11 -0.33
C ALA A 57 -22.93 -4.96 -1.23
N TYR A 58 -21.94 -4.18 -0.80
CA TYR A 58 -20.72 -3.91 -1.57
C TYR A 58 -19.88 -5.19 -1.79
N ILE A 59 -19.60 -5.92 -0.72
CA ILE A 59 -18.80 -7.15 -0.81
C ILE A 59 -19.55 -8.24 -1.57
N THR A 60 -20.88 -8.35 -1.40
CA THR A 60 -21.67 -9.31 -2.17
C THR A 60 -21.63 -9.00 -3.65
N LYS A 61 -21.79 -7.73 -4.05
CA LYS A 61 -21.68 -7.35 -5.47
C LYS A 61 -20.27 -7.63 -6.01
N ALA A 62 -19.23 -7.29 -5.26
CA ALA A 62 -17.87 -7.55 -5.66
C ALA A 62 -17.58 -9.05 -5.90
N THR A 63 -18.13 -9.93 -5.08
CA THR A 63 -17.92 -11.38 -5.20
C THR A 63 -18.91 -12.08 -6.14
N ALA A 64 -20.21 -11.83 -5.96
CA ALA A 64 -21.26 -12.56 -6.67
C ALA A 64 -21.46 -12.10 -8.13
N GLN A 65 -21.04 -10.89 -8.46
CA GLN A 65 -21.10 -10.37 -9.83
C GLN A 65 -19.70 -10.12 -10.40
N LEU A 66 -18.93 -9.16 -9.87
CA LEU A 66 -17.69 -8.73 -10.53
C LEU A 66 -16.64 -9.85 -10.55
N MET A 67 -16.39 -10.52 -9.44
CA MET A 67 -15.45 -11.63 -9.39
C MET A 67 -15.93 -12.81 -10.25
N ARG A 68 -17.22 -13.16 -10.16
CA ARG A 68 -17.82 -14.23 -10.98
C ARG A 68 -17.67 -13.96 -12.46
N ASP A 69 -17.97 -12.75 -12.92
CA ASP A 69 -18.04 -12.42 -14.35
C ASP A 69 -16.65 -12.19 -14.95
N LEU A 70 -15.72 -11.58 -14.18
CA LEU A 70 -14.35 -11.32 -14.61
C LEU A 70 -13.38 -12.47 -14.32
N GLY A 71 -13.73 -13.38 -13.42
CA GLY A 71 -12.88 -14.50 -13.03
C GLY A 71 -11.63 -14.09 -12.24
N SER A 72 -11.60 -12.89 -11.66
CA SER A 72 -10.43 -12.31 -10.97
C SER A 72 -10.30 -12.88 -9.57
N ILE A 73 -9.65 -14.02 -9.44
CA ILE A 73 -9.33 -14.66 -8.16
C ILE A 73 -7.82 -14.82 -8.00
N PRO A 74 -7.29 -14.84 -6.76
CA PRO A 74 -5.89 -15.13 -6.53
C PRO A 74 -5.57 -16.60 -6.88
N ALA A 75 -4.41 -16.84 -7.50
CA ALA A 75 -3.90 -18.20 -7.64
C ALA A 75 -3.69 -18.84 -6.26
N THR A 76 -3.94 -20.12 -6.12
CA THR A 76 -3.79 -20.85 -4.86
C THR A 76 -2.38 -20.69 -4.27
N MET A 77 -1.35 -20.75 -5.13
CA MET A 77 0.03 -20.55 -4.71
C MET A 77 0.26 -19.13 -4.15
N ASN A 78 -0.33 -18.10 -4.77
CA ASN A 78 -0.22 -16.72 -4.26
C ASN A 78 -0.91 -16.58 -2.89
N SER A 79 -2.02 -17.26 -2.67
CA SER A 79 -2.70 -17.29 -1.37
C SER A 79 -1.84 -17.98 -0.30
N PHE A 80 -1.17 -19.07 -0.65
CA PHE A 80 -0.22 -19.75 0.23
C PHE A 80 0.95 -18.85 0.61
N LEU A 81 1.61 -18.22 -0.38
CA LEU A 81 2.73 -17.30 -0.15
C LEU A 81 2.31 -16.09 0.69
N LEU A 82 1.11 -15.56 0.46
CA LEU A 82 0.55 -14.49 1.29
C LEU A 82 0.40 -14.91 2.75
N ASN A 83 -0.10 -16.12 3.00
CA ASN A 83 -0.22 -16.64 4.37
C ASN A 83 1.14 -16.74 5.06
N VAL A 84 2.16 -17.25 4.37
CA VAL A 84 3.55 -17.28 4.88
C VAL A 84 4.05 -15.87 5.22
N GLY A 85 3.79 -14.90 4.35
CA GLY A 85 4.14 -13.49 4.59
C GLY A 85 3.43 -12.91 5.80
N LEU A 86 2.16 -13.23 6.01
CA LEU A 86 1.36 -12.76 7.14
C LEU A 86 1.87 -13.26 8.49
N GLU A 87 2.45 -14.46 8.56
CA GLU A 87 2.99 -15.02 9.82
C GLU A 87 4.06 -14.13 10.46
N THR A 88 4.83 -13.40 9.65
CA THR A 88 5.90 -12.51 10.14
C THR A 88 5.59 -11.02 10.02
N LEU A 89 4.40 -10.65 9.55
CA LEU A 89 4.02 -9.26 9.30
C LEU A 89 4.20 -8.38 10.55
N HIS A 90 3.76 -8.87 11.70
CA HIS A 90 3.82 -8.17 12.98
C HIS A 90 5.25 -7.95 13.51
N LEU A 91 6.24 -8.68 13.00
CA LEU A 91 7.66 -8.50 13.30
C LEU A 91 8.31 -7.57 12.28
N ARG A 92 8.00 -7.76 11.00
CA ARG A 92 8.62 -7.01 9.91
C ARG A 92 8.22 -5.55 9.90
N VAL A 93 6.92 -5.24 9.99
CA VAL A 93 6.45 -3.86 9.88
C VAL A 93 6.99 -2.93 10.97
N PRO A 94 6.99 -3.29 12.26
CA PRO A 94 7.65 -2.49 13.30
C PRO A 94 9.14 -2.26 12.99
N ARG A 95 9.86 -3.28 12.56
CA ARG A 95 11.28 -3.17 12.21
C ARG A 95 11.50 -2.25 11.00
N HIS A 96 10.65 -2.32 9.98
CA HIS A 96 10.69 -1.38 8.86
C HIS A 96 10.50 0.06 9.32
N CYS A 97 9.53 0.32 10.19
CA CYS A 97 9.28 1.66 10.72
C CYS A 97 10.46 2.21 11.53
N GLU A 98 11.02 1.39 12.42
CA GLU A 98 12.20 1.76 13.22
C GLU A 98 13.41 2.09 12.33
N ASN A 99 13.69 1.23 11.35
CA ASN A 99 14.80 1.41 10.44
C ASN A 99 14.62 2.67 9.59
N ALA A 100 13.41 2.91 9.07
CA ALA A 100 13.10 4.10 8.29
C ALA A 100 13.39 5.38 9.09
N VAL A 101 12.97 5.45 10.34
CA VAL A 101 13.23 6.62 11.20
C VAL A 101 14.73 6.81 11.45
N LYS A 102 15.48 5.73 11.70
CA LYS A 102 16.94 5.79 11.90
C LYS A 102 17.66 6.30 10.64
N VAL A 103 17.33 5.72 9.49
CA VAL A 103 17.91 6.13 8.20
C VAL A 103 17.52 7.56 7.85
N ALA A 104 16.25 7.94 8.05
CA ALA A 104 15.78 9.31 7.78
C ALA A 104 16.51 10.34 8.66
N LYS A 105 16.77 10.04 9.95
CA LYS A 105 17.57 10.90 10.83
C LYS A 105 19.01 11.02 10.33
N TYR A 106 19.62 9.93 9.92
CA TYR A 106 20.98 9.94 9.37
C TYR A 106 21.05 10.81 8.10
N LEU A 107 20.13 10.60 7.17
CA LEU A 107 20.05 11.38 5.93
C LEU A 107 19.81 12.88 6.20
N LYS A 108 18.93 13.21 7.14
CA LYS A 108 18.64 14.60 7.52
C LYS A 108 19.88 15.36 8.00
N ASN A 109 20.81 14.66 8.64
CA ASN A 109 22.05 15.23 9.17
C ASN A 109 23.20 15.24 8.16
N SER A 110 23.00 14.71 6.96
CA SER A 110 24.03 14.65 5.91
C SER A 110 24.09 15.99 5.13
N ASP A 111 25.29 16.52 4.94
CA ASP A 111 25.56 17.70 4.13
C ASP A 111 25.28 17.49 2.63
N LYS A 112 25.24 16.24 2.18
CA LYS A 112 24.95 15.83 0.78
C LYS A 112 23.45 15.76 0.46
N VAL A 113 22.60 15.77 1.49
CA VAL A 113 21.15 15.66 1.36
C VAL A 113 20.50 17.04 1.40
N ALA A 114 19.65 17.33 0.45
CA ALA A 114 18.92 18.60 0.37
C ALA A 114 17.63 18.59 1.21
N TRP A 115 16.93 17.48 1.21
CA TRP A 115 15.68 17.29 1.98
C TRP A 115 15.40 15.80 2.23
N VAL A 116 14.66 15.53 3.30
CA VAL A 116 14.15 14.19 3.65
C VAL A 116 12.67 14.29 3.99
N ASN A 117 11.87 13.39 3.46
CA ASN A 117 10.46 13.26 3.82
C ASN A 117 10.22 11.89 4.50
N CYS A 118 9.92 11.96 5.76
CA CYS A 118 9.48 10.84 6.60
C CYS A 118 8.50 11.39 7.64
N PRO A 119 7.21 11.01 7.60
CA PRO A 119 6.20 11.57 8.49
C PRO A 119 6.48 11.39 9.99
N MET A 120 7.31 10.41 10.36
CA MET A 120 7.72 10.18 11.76
C MET A 120 8.94 10.99 12.22
N LEU A 121 9.48 11.87 11.38
CA LEU A 121 10.51 12.81 11.80
C LEU A 121 9.88 14.08 12.40
N GLU A 122 10.36 14.48 13.56
CA GLU A 122 10.00 15.78 14.16
C GLU A 122 10.29 16.92 13.19
N GLY A 123 9.32 17.83 13.08
CA GLY A 123 9.35 18.94 12.13
C GLY A 123 8.85 18.59 10.72
N ASN A 124 8.45 17.35 10.44
CA ASN A 124 7.70 17.03 9.24
C ASN A 124 6.27 17.60 9.35
N LYS A 125 5.77 18.19 8.27
CA LYS A 125 4.42 18.80 8.24
C LYS A 125 3.27 17.85 8.59
N TYR A 126 3.48 16.55 8.48
CA TYR A 126 2.49 15.52 8.78
C TYR A 126 2.77 14.75 10.08
N TYR A 127 3.74 15.20 10.89
CA TYR A 127 4.16 14.49 12.10
C TYR A 127 3.03 14.23 13.09
N ASP A 128 2.23 15.26 13.39
CA ASP A 128 1.11 15.15 14.34
C ASP A 128 -0.01 14.25 13.80
N LEU A 129 -0.29 14.33 12.49
CA LEU A 129 -1.25 13.45 11.84
C LEU A 129 -0.75 11.99 11.82
N ALA A 130 0.55 11.79 11.57
CA ALA A 130 1.15 10.48 11.63
C ALA A 130 1.05 9.88 13.04
N LYS A 131 1.34 10.64 14.07
CA LYS A 131 1.15 10.20 15.47
C LYS A 131 -0.30 9.89 15.81
N LYS A 132 -1.23 10.68 15.29
CA LYS A 132 -2.66 10.48 15.55
C LYS A 132 -3.21 9.22 14.89
N TYR A 133 -2.90 8.99 13.62
CA TYR A 133 -3.51 7.92 12.83
C TYR A 133 -2.67 6.64 12.72
N MET A 134 -1.37 6.76 12.91
CA MET A 134 -0.40 5.66 12.81
C MET A 134 0.58 5.69 14.00
N PRO A 135 0.08 5.57 15.25
CA PRO A 135 0.91 5.76 16.45
C PRO A 135 2.06 4.75 16.58
N ASN A 136 1.90 3.57 15.96
CA ASN A 136 2.90 2.49 16.01
C ASN A 136 3.95 2.56 14.90
N GLY A 137 3.92 3.60 14.07
CA GLY A 137 4.82 3.79 12.93
C GLY A 137 4.09 3.91 11.61
N THR A 138 4.65 4.64 10.65
CA THR A 138 4.00 4.92 9.37
C THR A 138 4.28 3.87 8.32
N CYS A 139 5.55 3.63 8.02
CA CYS A 139 5.99 2.65 7.01
C CYS A 139 7.52 2.55 6.98
N GLY A 140 8.03 1.66 6.14
CA GLY A 140 9.46 1.52 5.82
C GLY A 140 9.93 2.40 4.65
N VAL A 141 9.07 3.24 4.08
CA VAL A 141 9.40 4.07 2.92
C VAL A 141 9.79 5.48 3.36
N ILE A 142 10.92 5.94 2.88
CA ILE A 142 11.40 7.31 3.02
C ILE A 142 11.72 7.87 1.63
N THR A 143 11.55 9.17 1.44
CA THR A 143 11.99 9.86 0.24
C THR A 143 12.95 10.98 0.60
N PHE A 144 13.95 11.20 -0.23
CA PHE A 144 14.95 12.25 -0.01
C PHE A 144 15.52 12.74 -1.33
N GLY A 145 16.02 13.95 -1.33
CA GLY A 145 16.72 14.54 -2.46
C GLY A 145 18.19 14.80 -2.15
N LEU A 146 19.06 14.45 -3.09
CA LEU A 146 20.48 14.77 -3.01
C LEU A 146 20.75 16.15 -3.59
N LYS A 147 21.75 16.85 -3.05
CA LYS A 147 22.31 18.05 -3.69
C LYS A 147 23.01 17.64 -4.99
N GLY A 148 22.78 18.38 -6.09
CA GLY A 148 23.36 18.08 -7.39
C GLY A 148 22.42 17.37 -8.38
N GLY A 149 21.16 17.14 -7.97
CA GLY A 149 20.09 16.70 -8.88
C GLY A 149 20.21 15.27 -9.40
N ARG A 150 19.65 15.03 -10.60
CA ARG A 150 19.47 13.70 -11.17
C ARG A 150 20.77 12.91 -11.35
N GLU A 151 21.82 13.57 -11.87
CA GLU A 151 23.09 12.87 -12.11
C GLU A 151 23.73 12.37 -10.81
N THR A 152 23.66 13.18 -9.74
CA THR A 152 24.14 12.78 -8.43
C THR A 152 23.31 11.61 -7.86
N ALA A 153 21.99 11.61 -8.08
CA ALA A 153 21.14 10.51 -7.67
C ALA A 153 21.49 9.20 -8.39
N ILE A 154 21.76 9.26 -9.70
CA ILE A 154 22.19 8.08 -10.49
C ILE A 154 23.51 7.55 -9.93
N LYS A 155 24.54 8.40 -9.81
CA LYS A 155 25.85 8.01 -9.26
C LYS A 155 25.74 7.40 -7.87
N PHE A 156 24.89 7.98 -7.02
CA PHE A 156 24.62 7.44 -5.68
C PHE A 156 24.02 6.03 -5.77
N MET A 157 23.00 5.84 -6.58
CA MET A 157 22.34 4.54 -6.70
C MET A 157 23.28 3.47 -7.28
N ASP A 158 24.04 3.82 -8.31
CA ASP A 158 25.01 2.91 -8.94
C ASP A 158 26.17 2.52 -8.01
N SER A 159 26.44 3.32 -6.96
CA SER A 159 27.47 3.03 -5.96
C SER A 159 27.01 2.15 -4.80
N LEU A 160 25.72 1.80 -4.73
CA LEU A 160 25.17 1.00 -3.65
C LEU A 160 25.50 -0.49 -3.85
N GLU A 161 26.13 -1.11 -2.86
CA GLU A 161 26.46 -2.53 -2.87
C GLU A 161 25.40 -3.39 -2.17
N PHE A 162 24.82 -2.88 -1.08
CA PHE A 162 23.88 -3.61 -0.25
C PHE A 162 22.42 -3.40 -0.64
N ILE A 163 22.06 -2.22 -1.14
CA ILE A 163 20.68 -1.84 -1.46
C ILE A 163 20.44 -2.03 -2.96
N THR A 164 19.46 -2.84 -3.31
CA THR A 164 19.15 -3.17 -4.71
C THR A 164 18.24 -2.12 -5.36
N ILE A 165 18.52 -1.77 -6.61
CA ILE A 165 17.65 -0.91 -7.42
C ILE A 165 16.48 -1.76 -7.94
N VAL A 166 15.28 -1.49 -7.47
CA VAL A 166 14.05 -2.18 -7.90
C VAL A 166 12.84 -1.25 -7.78
N THR A 167 11.82 -1.50 -8.59
CA THR A 167 10.55 -0.76 -8.56
C THR A 167 9.54 -1.31 -7.53
N HIS A 168 9.93 -2.27 -6.72
CA HIS A 168 9.13 -2.85 -5.65
C HIS A 168 9.29 -2.06 -4.34
N VAL A 169 8.29 -2.13 -3.46
CA VAL A 169 8.31 -1.54 -2.10
C VAL A 169 7.86 -2.55 -1.07
N ALA A 170 8.27 -2.35 0.19
CA ALA A 170 7.86 -3.17 1.33
C ALA A 170 8.41 -4.61 1.33
N ASP A 171 9.49 -4.85 0.63
CA ASP A 171 10.26 -6.10 0.69
C ASP A 171 11.01 -6.21 2.04
N ALA A 172 11.26 -7.42 2.49
CA ALA A 172 12.11 -7.68 3.65
C ALA A 172 13.55 -7.18 3.42
N ARG A 173 13.99 -7.10 2.17
CA ARG A 173 15.28 -6.54 1.76
C ARG A 173 15.16 -5.03 1.52
N SER A 174 16.28 -4.31 1.78
CA SER A 174 16.36 -2.89 1.45
C SER A 174 16.42 -2.68 -0.06
N CYS A 175 15.66 -1.70 -0.55
CA CYS A 175 15.64 -1.34 -1.96
C CYS A 175 15.59 0.18 -2.14
N VAL A 176 15.96 0.64 -3.32
CA VAL A 176 15.95 2.03 -3.73
C VAL A 176 15.44 2.16 -5.15
N LEU A 177 14.82 3.28 -5.45
CA LEU A 177 14.47 3.67 -6.81
C LEU A 177 14.52 5.20 -6.98
N HIS A 178 14.72 5.64 -8.21
CA HIS A 178 14.58 7.04 -8.61
C HIS A 178 13.33 7.15 -9.49
N PRO A 179 12.19 7.68 -9.00
CA PRO A 179 10.91 7.61 -9.71
C PRO A 179 10.97 8.14 -11.14
N ALA A 180 11.63 9.29 -11.35
CA ALA A 180 11.75 9.89 -12.67
C ALA A 180 12.60 9.09 -13.68
N SER A 181 13.29 8.02 -13.26
CA SER A 181 14.10 7.18 -14.16
C SER A 181 13.59 5.74 -14.26
N HIS A 182 12.74 5.29 -13.29
CA HIS A 182 12.36 3.87 -13.20
C HIS A 182 10.84 3.64 -13.31
N THR A 183 10.01 4.67 -13.15
CA THR A 183 8.54 4.50 -13.13
C THR A 183 7.81 5.24 -14.25
N HIS A 184 8.46 6.19 -14.94
CA HIS A 184 7.87 6.98 -16.03
C HIS A 184 8.92 7.38 -17.07
#